data_ca502ec4e7272e6040c692f65869c3ed
#
_entry.id   ca502ec4e7272e6040c692f65869c3ed
#
_cell.length_a   1.000
_cell.length_b   1.000
_cell.length_c   1.000
_cell.angle_alpha   90.00
_cell.angle_beta   90.00
_cell.angle_gamma   90.00
#
_symmetry.space_group_name_H-M   'P 1'
#
loop_
_entity.id
_entity.type
_entity.pdbx_description
1 polymer ?
#
loop_
_entity_poly.entity_id
_entity_poly.type
_entity_poly.pdbx_seq_one_letter_code
_entity_poly.pdbx_strand_id
1 'polypeptide(L)'
;MRQRRRLGVGTEFAELREYGAGDDPRFIDWKATARRSAPLMRVLEPEREQTLIILLDRGRLMTAHIAGLSRFDWGLNAALALALAGIHRGDRVGLGVFDRSLHTWLAPQGGQPHLRTLIERLTPIQPVLLESDYLGAITHVASQQHRRALVVVITDIVDQMASGELLTALTRLRPRHLPFCVTLRDAQVDRQAKAVPTDVDGAYVKAVALDLQAQRQAVFSHLQQKSVMVLDAPADRIATPLVDTYLQIKARSRL
;
A
#
# COMPACT_ATOMS: atom_id res chain seq x y z
N MET A 1 18.27 -15.49 23.93
CA MET A 1 17.19 -16.27 23.27
C MET A 1 17.46 -16.29 21.77
N ARG A 2 17.86 -17.43 21.19
CA ARG A 2 18.06 -17.59 19.73
C ARG A 2 16.68 -17.71 19.08
N GLN A 3 16.29 -16.72 18.26
CA GLN A 3 15.13 -16.85 17.38
C GLN A 3 15.33 -18.07 16.49
N ARG A 4 14.46 -19.08 16.62
CA ARG A 4 14.36 -20.18 15.66
C ARG A 4 13.91 -19.58 14.32
N ARG A 5 14.85 -19.35 13.40
CA ARG A 5 14.54 -19.08 12.00
C ARG A 5 13.67 -20.22 11.48
N ARG A 6 12.45 -19.95 11.04
CA ARG A 6 11.62 -20.92 10.30
C ARG A 6 12.31 -21.15 8.95
N LEU A 7 13.10 -22.20 8.88
CA LEU A 7 13.75 -22.68 7.67
C LEU A 7 12.68 -23.34 6.79
N GLY A 8 12.58 -22.96 5.50
CA GLY A 8 11.83 -23.72 4.51
C GLY A 8 10.68 -23.01 3.77
N VAL A 9 10.52 -21.68 3.87
CA VAL A 9 9.44 -20.93 3.17
C VAL A 9 10.01 -19.78 2.34
N GLY A 10 11.11 -20.00 1.62
CA GLY A 10 11.69 -19.01 0.73
C GLY A 10 11.93 -19.57 -0.67
N THR A 11 12.10 -18.70 -1.65
CA THR A 11 12.40 -19.03 -3.06
C THR A 11 13.81 -18.62 -3.48
N GLU A 12 14.49 -17.75 -2.72
CA GLU A 12 15.86 -17.32 -3.00
C GLU A 12 16.89 -18.18 -2.27
N PHE A 13 17.93 -18.54 -3.01
CA PHE A 13 19.09 -19.25 -2.45
C PHE A 13 19.89 -18.30 -1.55
N ALA A 14 20.03 -18.65 -0.25
CA ALA A 14 20.82 -17.89 0.70
C ALA A 14 22.23 -18.46 0.88
N GLU A 15 22.31 -19.75 1.23
CA GLU A 15 23.59 -20.43 1.47
C GLU A 15 23.45 -21.95 1.35
N LEU A 16 24.59 -22.64 1.23
CA LEU A 16 24.69 -24.10 1.44
C LEU A 16 25.19 -24.35 2.84
N ARG A 17 24.48 -25.18 3.60
CA ARG A 17 24.97 -25.68 4.88
C ARG A 17 24.91 -27.20 4.93
N GLU A 18 25.62 -27.81 5.86
CA GLU A 18 25.53 -29.24 6.07
C GLU A 18 24.12 -29.65 6.52
N TYR A 19 23.66 -30.77 5.98
CA TYR A 19 22.40 -31.40 6.33
C TYR A 19 22.47 -31.94 7.75
N GLY A 20 21.53 -31.58 8.60
CA GLY A 20 21.47 -32.02 10.00
C GLY A 20 20.21 -32.84 10.31
N ALA A 21 20.22 -33.51 11.45
CA ALA A 21 19.06 -34.28 11.93
C ALA A 21 17.85 -33.33 12.16
N GLY A 22 16.74 -33.59 11.44
CA GLY A 22 15.52 -32.80 11.50
C GLY A 22 15.31 -31.81 10.32
N ASP A 23 16.26 -31.76 9.40
CA ASP A 23 16.11 -31.01 8.16
C ASP A 23 15.28 -31.79 7.13
N ASP A 24 14.57 -31.07 6.25
CA ASP A 24 13.76 -31.67 5.19
C ASP A 24 14.66 -32.12 4.03
N PRO A 25 14.69 -33.42 3.68
CA PRO A 25 15.55 -33.96 2.62
C PRO A 25 15.29 -33.39 1.23
N ARG A 26 14.13 -32.77 1.00
CA ARG A 26 13.76 -32.13 -0.29
C ARG A 26 14.65 -30.94 -0.63
N PHE A 27 15.30 -30.34 0.35
CA PHE A 27 16.20 -29.21 0.16
C PHE A 27 17.68 -29.61 -0.01
N ILE A 28 18.01 -30.91 -0.08
CA ILE A 28 19.38 -31.36 -0.35
C ILE A 28 19.78 -30.97 -1.77
N ASP A 29 20.92 -30.28 -1.88
CA ASP A 29 21.56 -30.02 -3.18
C ASP A 29 22.48 -31.16 -3.56
N TRP A 30 21.94 -32.12 -4.32
CA TRP A 30 22.68 -33.31 -4.73
C TRP A 30 23.90 -32.98 -5.61
N LYS A 31 23.87 -31.89 -6.36
CA LYS A 31 24.99 -31.43 -7.19
C LYS A 31 26.13 -30.86 -6.34
N ALA A 32 25.82 -30.13 -5.29
CA ALA A 32 26.82 -29.63 -4.34
C ALA A 32 27.33 -30.74 -3.45
N THR A 33 26.47 -31.66 -2.98
CA THR A 33 26.80 -32.84 -2.19
C THR A 33 27.79 -33.74 -2.94
N ALA A 34 27.61 -33.98 -4.23
CA ALA A 34 28.53 -34.80 -5.04
C ALA A 34 29.97 -34.24 -5.14
N ARG A 35 30.17 -32.96 -4.81
CA ARG A 35 31.49 -32.32 -4.82
C ARG A 35 32.15 -32.24 -3.44
N ARG A 36 31.41 -32.59 -2.39
CA ARG A 36 31.88 -32.60 -0.99
C ARG A 36 31.47 -33.90 -0.33
N SER A 37 32.22 -34.35 0.61
CA SER A 37 32.00 -35.64 1.30
C SER A 37 30.84 -35.61 2.31
N ALA A 38 30.07 -34.54 2.40
CA ALA A 38 28.94 -34.39 3.31
C ALA A 38 27.70 -33.90 2.55
N PRO A 39 26.48 -34.36 2.91
CA PRO A 39 25.26 -33.87 2.28
C PRO A 39 25.06 -32.40 2.62
N LEU A 40 24.83 -31.58 1.56
CA LEU A 40 24.59 -30.14 1.67
C LEU A 40 23.12 -29.83 1.36
N MET A 41 22.51 -29.02 2.18
CA MET A 41 21.17 -28.51 1.91
C MET A 41 21.19 -27.04 1.50
N ARG A 42 20.24 -26.68 0.65
CA ARG A 42 19.95 -25.29 0.31
C ARG A 42 19.18 -24.63 1.43
N VAL A 43 19.75 -23.60 2.01
CA VAL A 43 18.98 -22.67 2.86
C VAL A 43 18.34 -21.65 1.94
N LEU A 44 17.01 -21.63 1.91
CA LEU A 44 16.24 -20.66 1.15
C LEU A 44 15.81 -19.54 2.12
N GLU A 45 16.04 -18.29 1.73
CA GLU A 45 15.48 -17.12 2.42
C GLU A 45 14.22 -16.63 1.68
N PRO A 46 13.24 -16.05 2.37
CA PRO A 46 12.13 -15.40 1.71
C PRO A 46 12.68 -14.32 0.76
N GLU A 47 12.06 -14.19 -0.42
CA GLU A 47 12.42 -13.17 -1.40
C GLU A 47 12.57 -11.81 -0.68
N ARG A 48 13.76 -11.25 -0.69
CA ARG A 48 14.03 -9.93 -0.07
C ARG A 48 13.46 -8.80 -0.91
N GLU A 49 13.42 -9.00 -2.24
CA GLU A 49 12.82 -8.08 -3.20
C GLU A 49 11.33 -8.35 -3.34
N GLN A 50 10.53 -7.53 -2.71
CA GLN A 50 9.08 -7.55 -2.88
C GLN A 50 8.65 -6.47 -3.88
N THR A 51 7.49 -6.63 -4.50
CA THR A 51 6.93 -5.60 -5.36
C THR A 51 5.91 -4.77 -4.58
N LEU A 52 6.15 -3.47 -4.52
CA LEU A 52 5.25 -2.46 -4.00
C LEU A 52 4.71 -1.63 -5.17
N ILE A 53 3.41 -1.56 -5.33
CA ILE A 53 2.74 -0.72 -6.33
C ILE A 53 1.92 0.33 -5.58
N ILE A 54 2.11 1.59 -5.91
CA ILE A 54 1.40 2.71 -5.33
C ILE A 54 0.52 3.32 -6.44
N LEU A 55 -0.78 3.39 -6.22
CA LEU A 55 -1.73 4.09 -7.05
C LEU A 55 -2.20 5.34 -6.32
N LEU A 56 -1.90 6.51 -6.85
CA LEU A 56 -2.28 7.80 -6.32
C LEU A 56 -3.44 8.37 -7.14
N ASP A 57 -4.57 8.55 -6.50
CA ASP A 57 -5.72 9.25 -7.04
C ASP A 57 -5.41 10.75 -7.13
N ARG A 58 -5.74 11.37 -8.27
CA ARG A 58 -5.68 12.83 -8.47
C ARG A 58 -7.04 13.45 -8.84
N GLY A 59 -8.10 12.68 -8.74
CA GLY A 59 -9.45 13.10 -9.10
C GLY A 59 -10.09 14.13 -8.15
N ARG A 60 -11.36 14.38 -8.34
CA ARG A 60 -12.12 15.46 -7.68
C ARG A 60 -11.99 15.47 -6.16
N LEU A 61 -12.01 14.31 -5.51
CA LEU A 61 -11.89 14.24 -4.04
C LEU A 61 -10.53 14.68 -3.52
N MET A 62 -9.49 14.61 -4.36
CA MET A 62 -8.12 14.97 -4.01
C MET A 62 -7.81 16.46 -4.20
N THR A 63 -8.74 17.25 -4.74
CA THR A 63 -8.57 18.70 -4.94
C THR A 63 -8.78 19.52 -3.67
N ALA A 64 -9.45 18.96 -2.65
CA ALA A 64 -9.74 19.67 -1.40
C ALA A 64 -8.45 20.06 -0.66
N HIS A 65 -8.43 21.29 -0.12
CA HIS A 65 -7.29 21.81 0.63
C HIS A 65 -7.41 21.48 2.12
N ILE A 66 -6.32 20.96 2.68
CA ILE A 66 -6.19 20.61 4.09
C ILE A 66 -4.87 21.18 4.59
N ALA A 67 -4.90 22.01 5.63
CA ALA A 67 -3.69 22.59 6.24
C ALA A 67 -2.72 23.24 5.22
N GLY A 68 -3.26 23.95 4.24
CA GLY A 68 -2.49 24.76 3.28
C GLY A 68 -2.04 24.05 2.01
N LEU A 69 -2.21 22.72 1.91
CA LEU A 69 -1.90 21.93 0.71
C LEU A 69 -3.16 21.22 0.20
N SER A 70 -3.18 20.85 -1.08
CA SER A 70 -4.22 19.96 -1.57
C SER A 70 -4.10 18.59 -0.93
N ARG A 71 -5.22 17.87 -0.84
CA ARG A 71 -5.21 16.48 -0.38
C ARG A 71 -4.31 15.61 -1.28
N PHE A 72 -4.24 15.94 -2.57
CA PHE A 72 -3.33 15.31 -3.51
C PHE A 72 -1.86 15.51 -3.10
N ASP A 73 -1.44 16.71 -2.72
CA ASP A 73 -0.06 16.99 -2.31
C ASP A 73 0.33 16.18 -1.07
N TRP A 74 -0.59 16.05 -0.10
CA TRP A 74 -0.39 15.16 1.06
C TRP A 74 -0.27 13.70 0.64
N GLY A 75 -1.11 13.25 -0.28
CA GLY A 75 -1.04 11.91 -0.86
C GLY A 75 0.25 11.66 -1.62
N LEU A 76 0.72 12.63 -2.41
CA LEU A 76 1.98 12.58 -3.14
C LEU A 76 3.18 12.48 -2.18
N ASN A 77 3.20 13.30 -1.13
CA ASN A 77 4.25 13.24 -0.11
C ASN A 77 4.28 11.86 0.57
N ALA A 78 3.11 11.31 0.91
CA ALA A 78 3.00 9.98 1.50
C ALA A 78 3.45 8.87 0.52
N ALA A 79 3.07 8.98 -0.76
CA ALA A 79 3.49 8.04 -1.81
C ALA A 79 5.00 8.04 -2.00
N LEU A 80 5.63 9.22 -2.04
CA LEU A 80 7.08 9.34 -2.18
C LEU A 80 7.83 8.85 -0.93
N ALA A 81 7.31 9.12 0.28
CA ALA A 81 7.87 8.59 1.52
C ALA A 81 7.81 7.05 1.56
N LEU A 82 6.68 6.48 1.13
CA LEU A 82 6.51 5.03 1.03
C LEU A 82 7.45 4.43 -0.04
N ALA A 83 7.58 5.08 -1.20
CA ALA A 83 8.48 4.66 -2.27
C ALA A 83 9.94 4.67 -1.80
N LEU A 84 10.36 5.72 -1.10
CA LEU A 84 11.69 5.81 -0.49
C LEU A 84 11.94 4.66 0.49
N ALA A 85 10.98 4.39 1.39
CA ALA A 85 11.08 3.29 2.35
C ALA A 85 11.17 1.93 1.66
N GLY A 86 10.38 1.70 0.59
CA GLY A 86 10.42 0.48 -0.22
C GLY A 86 11.78 0.27 -0.89
N ILE A 87 12.28 1.29 -1.58
CA ILE A 87 13.57 1.25 -2.28
C ILE A 87 14.73 1.03 -1.29
N HIS A 88 14.72 1.69 -0.13
CA HIS A 88 15.74 1.48 0.91
C HIS A 88 15.70 0.07 1.51
N ARG A 89 14.57 -0.61 1.45
CA ARG A 89 14.42 -2.01 1.87
C ARG A 89 14.72 -3.02 0.78
N GLY A 90 15.15 -2.55 -0.41
CA GLY A 90 15.47 -3.39 -1.56
C GLY A 90 14.24 -3.82 -2.37
N ASP A 91 13.06 -3.20 -2.19
CA ASP A 91 11.87 -3.54 -2.95
C ASP A 91 11.83 -2.85 -4.31
N ARG A 92 11.09 -3.47 -5.24
CA ARG A 92 10.77 -2.86 -6.53
C ARG A 92 9.50 -2.05 -6.38
N VAL A 93 9.58 -0.75 -6.61
CA VAL A 93 8.47 0.18 -6.44
C VAL A 93 7.95 0.63 -7.80
N GLY A 94 6.67 0.34 -8.07
CA GLY A 94 5.91 0.92 -9.18
C GLY A 94 4.99 2.01 -8.68
N LEU A 95 4.70 3.01 -9.50
CA LEU A 95 3.78 4.07 -9.14
C LEU A 95 2.91 4.47 -10.32
N GLY A 96 1.60 4.56 -10.07
CA GLY A 96 0.61 5.07 -11.01
C GLY A 96 -0.14 6.27 -10.45
N VAL A 97 -0.41 7.27 -11.28
CA VAL A 97 -1.31 8.38 -10.96
C VAL A 97 -2.50 8.30 -11.89
N PHE A 98 -3.70 8.35 -11.36
CA PHE A 98 -4.93 8.19 -12.12
C PHE A 98 -6.02 9.19 -11.74
N ASP A 99 -6.88 9.44 -12.69
CA ASP A 99 -8.18 10.13 -12.58
C ASP A 99 -9.21 9.29 -13.36
N ARG A 100 -9.92 9.87 -14.32
CA ARG A 100 -10.80 9.15 -15.27
C ARG A 100 -10.04 8.08 -16.08
N SER A 101 -8.72 8.16 -16.12
CA SER A 101 -7.82 7.21 -16.78
C SER A 101 -6.47 7.16 -16.06
N LEU A 102 -5.65 6.18 -16.41
CA LEU A 102 -4.29 6.14 -15.90
C LEU A 102 -3.44 7.24 -16.57
N HIS A 103 -3.16 8.31 -15.84
CA HIS A 103 -2.40 9.47 -16.33
C HIS A 103 -0.91 9.18 -16.45
N THR A 104 -0.34 8.52 -15.47
CA THR A 104 1.09 8.20 -15.42
C THR A 104 1.26 6.79 -14.87
N TRP A 105 2.17 6.03 -15.48
CA TRP A 105 2.56 4.71 -14.98
C TRP A 105 4.07 4.56 -15.04
N LEU A 106 4.66 4.25 -13.89
CA LEU A 106 6.06 3.93 -13.73
C LEU A 106 6.16 2.50 -13.21
N ALA A 107 6.68 1.61 -14.07
CA ALA A 107 6.75 0.18 -13.77
C ALA A 107 7.66 -0.09 -12.55
N PRO A 108 7.43 -1.20 -11.80
CA PRO A 108 8.20 -1.50 -10.61
C PRO A 108 9.70 -1.68 -10.90
N GLN A 109 10.52 -0.82 -10.32
CA GLN A 109 11.98 -0.87 -10.37
C GLN A 109 12.57 -0.54 -9.00
N GLY A 110 13.85 -0.90 -8.78
CA GLY A 110 14.58 -0.61 -7.55
C GLY A 110 15.68 0.43 -7.76
N GLY A 111 16.31 0.82 -6.65
CA GLY A 111 17.51 1.65 -6.65
C GLY A 111 17.27 3.17 -6.69
N GLN A 112 18.30 3.92 -6.33
CA GLN A 112 18.26 5.38 -6.23
C GLN A 112 17.95 6.11 -7.56
N PRO A 113 18.40 5.63 -8.74
CA PRO A 113 18.01 6.25 -10.00
C PRO A 113 16.51 6.23 -10.24
N HIS A 114 15.86 5.12 -9.89
CA HIS A 114 14.41 5.01 -10.03
C HIS A 114 13.65 5.98 -9.10
N LEU A 115 14.13 6.15 -7.86
CA LEU A 115 13.55 7.13 -6.94
C LEU A 115 13.59 8.56 -7.51
N ARG A 116 14.71 8.95 -8.14
CA ARG A 116 14.81 10.25 -8.82
C ARG A 116 13.77 10.37 -9.94
N THR A 117 13.64 9.34 -10.76
CA THR A 117 12.63 9.31 -11.83
C THR A 117 11.21 9.45 -11.26
N LEU A 118 10.89 8.78 -10.14
CA LEU A 118 9.60 8.92 -9.45
C LEU A 118 9.37 10.39 -9.05
N ILE A 119 10.32 11.02 -8.40
CA ILE A 119 10.22 12.42 -7.95
C ILE A 119 10.02 13.35 -9.15
N GLU A 120 10.89 13.27 -10.17
CA GLU A 120 10.83 14.13 -11.36
C GLU A 120 9.53 14.03 -12.13
N ARG A 121 8.98 12.80 -12.25
CA ARG A 121 7.76 12.56 -13.01
C ARG A 121 6.50 12.92 -12.26
N LEU A 122 6.51 12.87 -10.95
CA LEU A 122 5.31 13.04 -10.13
C LEU A 122 5.14 14.47 -9.61
N THR A 123 6.25 15.17 -9.32
CA THR A 123 6.20 16.53 -8.76
C THR A 123 5.38 17.53 -9.62
N PRO A 124 5.41 17.50 -10.96
CA PRO A 124 4.62 18.46 -11.76
C PRO A 124 3.12 18.12 -11.85
N ILE A 125 2.69 16.95 -11.34
CA ILE A 125 1.29 16.53 -11.46
C ILE A 125 0.41 17.32 -10.49
N GLN A 126 -0.75 17.75 -10.97
CA GLN A 126 -1.74 18.48 -10.19
C GLN A 126 -3.06 17.70 -10.13
N PRO A 127 -3.87 17.84 -9.08
CA PRO A 127 -5.19 17.24 -9.01
C PRO A 127 -6.16 17.90 -10.01
N VAL A 128 -7.18 17.16 -10.39
CA VAL A 128 -8.18 17.60 -11.39
C VAL A 128 -9.61 17.34 -10.90
N LEU A 129 -10.57 18.15 -11.39
CA LEU A 129 -12.00 18.00 -11.06
C LEU A 129 -12.66 16.93 -11.96
N LEU A 130 -12.09 15.74 -11.99
CA LEU A 130 -12.62 14.57 -12.71
C LEU A 130 -12.91 13.43 -11.73
N GLU A 131 -13.91 12.61 -12.04
CA GLU A 131 -14.16 11.39 -11.29
C GLU A 131 -13.06 10.36 -11.58
N SER A 132 -12.72 9.56 -10.56
CA SER A 132 -11.62 8.61 -10.63
C SER A 132 -12.10 7.22 -11.04
N ASP A 133 -11.51 6.64 -12.08
CA ASP A 133 -11.75 5.26 -12.53
C ASP A 133 -10.82 4.29 -11.77
N TYR A 134 -11.27 3.86 -10.60
CA TYR A 134 -10.55 2.86 -9.79
C TYR A 134 -10.42 1.52 -10.51
N LEU A 135 -11.46 1.14 -11.26
CA LEU A 135 -11.50 -0.15 -11.93
C LEU A 135 -10.49 -0.22 -13.07
N GLY A 136 -10.39 0.84 -13.89
CA GLY A 136 -9.41 0.94 -14.97
C GLY A 136 -7.98 0.95 -14.42
N ALA A 137 -7.70 1.74 -13.39
CA ALA A 137 -6.38 1.79 -12.76
C ALA A 137 -5.94 0.41 -12.22
N ILE A 138 -6.83 -0.29 -11.52
CA ILE A 138 -6.55 -1.62 -10.95
C ILE A 138 -6.45 -2.70 -12.03
N THR A 139 -7.26 -2.62 -13.08
CA THR A 139 -7.18 -3.54 -14.22
C THR A 139 -5.83 -3.40 -14.92
N HIS A 140 -5.33 -2.18 -15.08
CA HIS A 140 -3.99 -1.95 -15.63
C HIS A 140 -2.92 -2.63 -14.76
N VAL A 141 -2.92 -2.43 -13.45
CA VAL A 141 -1.97 -3.10 -12.53
C VAL A 141 -2.05 -4.61 -12.67
N ALA A 142 -3.25 -5.19 -12.68
CA ALA A 142 -3.45 -6.63 -12.80
C ALA A 142 -2.93 -7.21 -14.13
N SER A 143 -2.97 -6.40 -15.20
CA SER A 143 -2.43 -6.79 -16.52
C SER A 143 -0.90 -6.71 -16.61
N GLN A 144 -0.28 -5.76 -15.89
CA GLN A 144 1.17 -5.54 -15.93
C GLN A 144 1.93 -6.34 -14.86
N GLN A 145 1.30 -6.58 -13.71
CA GLN A 145 1.93 -7.26 -12.58
C GLN A 145 1.40 -8.67 -12.40
N HIS A 146 2.20 -9.66 -12.80
CA HIS A 146 1.82 -11.07 -12.69
C HIS A 146 2.29 -11.74 -11.39
N ARG A 147 3.33 -11.21 -10.76
CA ARG A 147 3.80 -11.68 -9.46
C ARG A 147 3.03 -11.00 -8.33
N ARG A 148 2.96 -11.66 -7.18
CA ARG A 148 2.34 -11.07 -5.98
C ARG A 148 2.96 -9.73 -5.63
N ALA A 149 2.14 -8.76 -5.27
CA ALA A 149 2.56 -7.41 -4.93
C ALA A 149 1.67 -6.84 -3.81
N LEU A 150 2.21 -5.93 -3.01
CA LEU A 150 1.42 -5.01 -2.21
C LEU A 150 0.93 -3.88 -3.13
N VAL A 151 -0.38 -3.73 -3.26
CA VAL A 151 -0.97 -2.65 -4.06
C VAL A 151 -1.63 -1.66 -3.11
N VAL A 152 -1.03 -0.49 -2.98
CA VAL A 152 -1.48 0.61 -2.13
C VAL A 152 -2.25 1.60 -2.98
N VAL A 153 -3.50 1.85 -2.66
CA VAL A 153 -4.32 2.89 -3.30
C VAL A 153 -4.49 4.04 -2.33
N ILE A 154 -3.97 5.21 -2.69
CA ILE A 154 -4.07 6.44 -1.91
C ILE A 154 -5.16 7.31 -2.53
N THR A 155 -6.24 7.53 -1.79
CA THR A 155 -7.43 8.27 -2.25
C THR A 155 -8.15 8.91 -1.05
N ASP A 156 -9.35 9.44 -1.27
CA ASP A 156 -10.27 9.75 -0.20
C ASP A 156 -11.62 9.03 -0.39
N ILE A 157 -12.34 8.89 0.71
CA ILE A 157 -13.64 8.23 0.77
C ILE A 157 -14.62 9.19 1.43
N VAL A 158 -15.71 9.52 0.74
CA VAL A 158 -16.75 10.41 1.26
C VAL A 158 -17.95 9.61 1.74
N ASP A 159 -18.51 8.75 0.90
CA ASP A 159 -19.73 8.01 1.17
C ASP A 159 -19.70 6.59 0.62
N GLN A 160 -20.70 5.80 1.03
CA GLN A 160 -20.82 4.38 0.69
C GLN A 160 -21.14 4.16 -0.80
N MET A 161 -21.92 5.03 -1.43
CA MET A 161 -22.31 4.87 -2.84
C MET A 161 -21.11 5.10 -3.76
N ALA A 162 -20.41 6.22 -3.58
CA ALA A 162 -19.22 6.56 -4.37
C ALA A 162 -18.07 5.55 -4.15
N SER A 163 -18.03 4.90 -2.99
CA SER A 163 -16.98 3.94 -2.64
C SER A 163 -17.24 2.50 -3.13
N GLY A 164 -18.42 2.22 -3.69
CA GLY A 164 -18.76 0.88 -4.20
C GLY A 164 -17.86 0.41 -5.34
N GLU A 165 -17.47 1.33 -6.21
CA GLU A 165 -16.53 1.07 -7.31
C GLU A 165 -15.12 0.76 -6.78
N LEU A 166 -14.61 1.56 -5.84
CA LEU A 166 -13.34 1.32 -5.16
C LEU A 166 -13.32 -0.05 -4.47
N LEU A 167 -14.39 -0.42 -3.76
CA LEU A 167 -14.52 -1.73 -3.11
C LEU A 167 -14.44 -2.87 -4.13
N THR A 168 -15.18 -2.75 -5.24
CA THR A 168 -15.18 -3.73 -6.32
C THR A 168 -13.78 -3.86 -6.95
N ALA A 169 -13.15 -2.74 -7.22
CA ALA A 169 -11.82 -2.67 -7.83
C ALA A 169 -10.77 -3.32 -6.92
N LEU A 170 -10.71 -2.96 -5.63
CA LEU A 170 -9.75 -3.53 -4.67
C LEU A 170 -9.97 -5.03 -4.45
N THR A 171 -11.22 -5.49 -4.46
CA THR A 171 -11.52 -6.92 -4.32
C THR A 171 -10.99 -7.75 -5.48
N ARG A 172 -10.94 -7.20 -6.71
CA ARG A 172 -10.39 -7.86 -7.90
C ARG A 172 -8.87 -8.12 -7.82
N LEU A 173 -8.14 -7.38 -7.00
CA LEU A 173 -6.71 -7.62 -6.78
C LEU A 173 -6.46 -8.97 -6.09
N ARG A 174 -7.43 -9.46 -5.34
CA ARG A 174 -7.34 -10.77 -4.69
C ARG A 174 -7.70 -11.90 -5.68
N PRO A 175 -7.13 -13.08 -5.52
CA PRO A 175 -6.20 -13.53 -4.47
C PRO A 175 -4.72 -13.25 -4.79
N ARG A 176 -4.42 -12.65 -5.95
CA ARG A 176 -3.04 -12.52 -6.46
C ARG A 176 -2.21 -11.50 -5.68
N HIS A 177 -2.79 -10.35 -5.38
CA HIS A 177 -2.12 -9.23 -4.73
C HIS A 177 -2.67 -8.98 -3.33
N LEU A 178 -1.96 -8.18 -2.54
CA LEU A 178 -2.39 -7.71 -1.24
C LEU A 178 -2.90 -6.26 -1.38
N PRO A 179 -4.23 -6.03 -1.40
CA PRO A 179 -4.79 -4.69 -1.53
C PRO A 179 -4.71 -3.93 -0.20
N PHE A 180 -4.27 -2.68 -0.27
CA PHE A 180 -4.18 -1.76 0.85
C PHE A 180 -4.76 -0.40 0.46
N CYS A 181 -5.86 -0.01 1.07
CA CYS A 181 -6.53 1.27 0.87
C CYS A 181 -6.02 2.27 1.92
N VAL A 182 -5.56 3.43 1.47
CA VAL A 182 -5.09 4.53 2.32
C VAL A 182 -5.96 5.74 2.05
N THR A 183 -6.60 6.25 3.10
CA THR A 183 -7.53 7.38 2.99
C THR A 183 -7.03 8.57 3.79
N LEU A 184 -7.20 9.74 3.18
CA LEU A 184 -6.67 11.01 3.66
C LEU A 184 -7.79 11.80 4.33
N ARG A 185 -7.88 11.73 5.66
CA ARG A 185 -8.94 12.37 6.44
C ARG A 185 -8.61 13.83 6.73
N ASP A 186 -9.63 14.67 6.73
CA ASP A 186 -9.51 16.03 7.24
C ASP A 186 -9.68 16.05 8.77
N ALA A 187 -8.64 16.45 9.48
CA ALA A 187 -8.66 16.58 10.94
C ALA A 187 -9.69 17.64 11.44
N GLN A 188 -10.15 18.54 10.55
CA GLN A 188 -11.18 19.50 10.92
C GLN A 188 -12.52 18.80 11.16
N VAL A 189 -12.87 17.79 10.37
CA VAL A 189 -14.08 16.98 10.58
C VAL A 189 -14.05 16.33 11.97
N ASP A 190 -12.89 15.81 12.38
CA ASP A 190 -12.73 15.21 13.71
C ASP A 190 -12.94 16.23 14.84
N ARG A 191 -12.41 17.46 14.66
CA ARG A 191 -12.59 18.54 15.64
C ARG A 191 -14.04 18.94 15.76
N GLN A 192 -14.74 19.10 14.63
CA GLN A 192 -16.17 19.45 14.60
C GLN A 192 -17.05 18.36 15.24
N ALA A 193 -16.77 17.10 14.96
CA ALA A 193 -17.50 15.99 15.56
C ALA A 193 -17.37 15.94 17.10
N LYS A 194 -16.22 16.39 17.64
CA LYS A 194 -15.94 16.43 19.09
C LYS A 194 -16.36 17.73 19.76
N ALA A 195 -16.60 18.80 19.01
CA ALA A 195 -16.93 20.10 19.54
C ALA A 195 -18.23 20.07 20.37
N VAL A 196 -18.30 20.89 21.41
CA VAL A 196 -19.55 21.14 22.15
C VAL A 196 -20.25 22.31 21.45
N PRO A 197 -21.44 22.10 20.85
CA PRO A 197 -22.12 23.17 20.14
C PRO A 197 -22.62 24.23 21.12
N THR A 198 -22.44 25.50 20.78
CA THR A 198 -22.91 26.65 21.57
C THR A 198 -24.19 27.28 20.99
N ASP A 199 -24.53 26.92 19.74
CA ASP A 199 -25.67 27.44 19.00
C ASP A 199 -26.24 26.35 18.05
N VAL A 200 -27.30 26.68 17.34
CA VAL A 200 -27.97 25.78 16.40
C VAL A 200 -27.09 25.44 15.21
N ASP A 201 -26.33 26.41 14.71
CA ASP A 201 -25.43 26.19 13.56
C ASP A 201 -24.30 25.26 13.94
N GLY A 202 -23.70 25.43 15.10
CA GLY A 202 -22.68 24.51 15.65
C GLY A 202 -23.22 23.10 15.87
N ALA A 203 -24.49 22.96 16.31
CA ALA A 203 -25.13 21.65 16.43
C ALA A 203 -25.32 20.97 15.06
N TYR A 204 -25.71 21.74 14.05
CA TYR A 204 -25.84 21.24 12.67
C TYR A 204 -24.47 20.79 12.10
N VAL A 205 -23.44 21.61 12.22
CA VAL A 205 -22.09 21.30 11.76
C VAL A 205 -21.56 20.02 12.45
N LYS A 206 -21.80 19.88 13.75
CA LYS A 206 -21.46 18.67 14.49
C LYS A 206 -22.20 17.44 13.96
N ALA A 207 -23.51 17.54 13.71
CA ALA A 207 -24.31 16.44 13.19
C ALA A 207 -23.79 15.96 11.83
N VAL A 208 -23.48 16.91 10.91
CA VAL A 208 -22.89 16.59 9.60
C VAL A 208 -21.52 15.92 9.76
N ALA A 209 -20.67 16.41 10.66
CA ALA A 209 -19.35 15.82 10.90
C ALA A 209 -19.44 14.39 11.43
N LEU A 210 -20.40 14.11 12.32
CA LEU A 210 -20.67 12.76 12.86
C LEU A 210 -21.20 11.83 11.76
N ASP A 211 -22.11 12.32 10.91
CA ASP A 211 -22.62 11.54 9.79
C ASP A 211 -21.51 11.16 8.78
N LEU A 212 -20.67 12.11 8.40
CA LEU A 212 -19.51 11.84 7.55
C LEU A 212 -18.58 10.78 8.16
N GLN A 213 -18.31 10.83 9.46
CA GLN A 213 -17.50 9.81 10.13
C GLN A 213 -18.18 8.44 10.12
N ALA A 214 -19.49 8.38 10.34
CA ALA A 214 -20.27 7.13 10.33
C ALA A 214 -20.26 6.50 8.92
N GLN A 215 -20.45 7.29 7.87
CA GLN A 215 -20.41 6.83 6.49
C GLN A 215 -19.01 6.26 6.13
N ARG A 216 -17.93 6.97 6.47
CA ARG A 216 -16.56 6.47 6.27
C ARG A 216 -16.32 5.14 7.00
N GLN A 217 -16.74 5.04 8.26
CA GLN A 217 -16.57 3.84 9.06
C GLN A 217 -17.32 2.63 8.47
N ALA A 218 -18.51 2.86 7.89
CA ALA A 218 -19.25 1.81 7.18
C ALA A 218 -18.47 1.28 5.98
N VAL A 219 -17.88 2.17 5.17
CA VAL A 219 -17.03 1.77 4.03
C VAL A 219 -15.80 0.99 4.50
N PHE A 220 -15.13 1.42 5.56
CA PHE A 220 -13.96 0.71 6.10
C PHE A 220 -14.32 -0.68 6.58
N SER A 221 -15.47 -0.83 7.24
CA SER A 221 -15.96 -2.14 7.68
C SER A 221 -16.19 -3.08 6.50
N HIS A 222 -16.77 -2.60 5.40
CA HIS A 222 -16.97 -3.38 4.18
C HIS A 222 -15.63 -3.78 3.52
N LEU A 223 -14.66 -2.85 3.41
CA LEU A 223 -13.32 -3.15 2.89
C LEU A 223 -12.63 -4.24 3.71
N GLN A 224 -12.67 -4.12 5.05
CA GLN A 224 -12.05 -5.08 5.96
C GLN A 224 -12.73 -6.46 5.89
N GLN A 225 -14.06 -6.54 5.78
CA GLN A 225 -14.79 -7.80 5.55
C GLN A 225 -14.34 -8.50 4.26
N LYS A 226 -13.99 -7.74 3.24
CA LYS A 226 -13.40 -8.26 1.98
C LYS A 226 -11.89 -8.50 2.09
N SER A 227 -11.32 -8.42 3.29
CA SER A 227 -9.89 -8.59 3.57
C SER A 227 -9.00 -7.61 2.82
N VAL A 228 -9.49 -6.40 2.58
CA VAL A 228 -8.69 -5.25 2.15
C VAL A 228 -8.15 -4.58 3.40
N MET A 229 -6.85 -4.32 3.45
CA MET A 229 -6.28 -3.52 4.52
C MET A 229 -6.68 -2.07 4.34
N VAL A 230 -6.96 -1.38 5.45
CA VAL A 230 -7.34 0.04 5.43
C VAL A 230 -6.48 0.80 6.43
N LEU A 231 -5.96 1.94 6.00
CA LEU A 231 -5.36 2.96 6.85
C LEU A 231 -6.11 4.27 6.63
N ASP A 232 -6.71 4.79 7.70
CA ASP A 232 -7.33 6.11 7.69
C ASP A 232 -6.61 7.00 8.70
N ALA A 233 -6.04 8.10 8.21
CA ALA A 233 -5.33 9.04 9.09
C ALA A 233 -5.47 10.48 8.57
N PRO A 234 -5.26 11.49 9.44
CA PRO A 234 -5.21 12.87 9.03
C PRO A 234 -4.18 13.09 7.91
N ALA A 235 -4.57 13.83 6.87
CA ALA A 235 -3.77 14.01 5.66
C ALA A 235 -2.37 14.57 5.96
N ASP A 236 -2.30 15.54 6.89
CA ASP A 236 -1.06 16.17 7.32
C ASP A 236 -0.08 15.23 8.08
N ARG A 237 -0.53 14.04 8.47
CA ARG A 237 0.26 13.07 9.24
C ARG A 237 0.28 11.68 8.64
N ILE A 238 -0.24 11.49 7.42
CA ILE A 238 -0.43 10.16 6.82
C ILE A 238 0.88 9.42 6.51
N ALA A 239 1.96 10.13 6.19
CA ALA A 239 3.20 9.52 5.72
C ALA A 239 3.81 8.55 6.74
N THR A 240 3.90 8.94 8.00
CA THR A 240 4.49 8.09 9.06
C THR A 240 3.72 6.80 9.28
N PRO A 241 2.40 6.80 9.60
CA PRO A 241 1.67 5.55 9.83
C PRO A 241 1.59 4.68 8.56
N LEU A 242 1.64 5.26 7.36
CA LEU A 242 1.69 4.50 6.11
C LEU A 242 3.01 3.71 6.00
N VAL A 243 4.14 4.35 6.22
CA VAL A 243 5.46 3.70 6.19
C VAL A 243 5.56 2.65 7.30
N ASP A 244 5.11 2.95 8.52
CA ASP A 244 5.13 2.00 9.64
C ASP A 244 4.29 0.75 9.34
N THR A 245 3.08 0.95 8.75
CA THR A 245 2.22 -0.17 8.36
C THR A 245 2.88 -1.03 7.30
N TYR A 246 3.50 -0.42 6.27
CA TYR A 246 4.24 -1.13 5.25
C TYR A 246 5.39 -1.97 5.87
N LEU A 247 6.17 -1.39 6.78
CA LEU A 247 7.26 -2.10 7.45
C LEU A 247 6.76 -3.29 8.30
N GLN A 248 5.61 -3.13 8.96
CA GLN A 248 4.96 -4.22 9.70
C GLN A 248 4.47 -5.35 8.78
N ILE A 249 3.90 -5.01 7.61
CA ILE A 249 3.46 -5.99 6.61
C ILE A 249 4.67 -6.81 6.12
N LYS A 250 5.75 -6.11 5.77
CA LYS A 250 7.01 -6.72 5.32
C LYS A 250 7.61 -7.64 6.39
N ALA A 251 7.67 -7.19 7.64
CA ALA A 251 8.21 -7.98 8.76
C ALA A 251 7.41 -9.27 9.03
N ARG A 252 6.11 -9.29 8.72
CA ARG A 252 5.25 -10.47 8.90
C ARG A 252 5.27 -11.43 7.72
N SER A 253 6.14 -11.21 6.72
CA SER A 253 6.23 -12.02 5.48
C SER A 253 4.86 -12.26 4.81
N ARG A 254 4.00 -11.24 4.80
CA ARG A 254 2.66 -11.31 4.19
C ARG A 254 2.65 -10.98 2.70
N LEU A 255 3.80 -10.59 2.15
CA LEU A 255 4.01 -10.27 0.74
C LEU A 255 4.53 -11.44 -0.08
#